data_bdcc088fd524d8c4cd31839e91ef2527
#
_entry.id   bdcc088fd524d8c4cd31839e91ef2527
#
_cell.length_a   1.000
_cell.length_b   1.000
_cell.length_c   1.000
_cell.angle_alpha   90.00
_cell.angle_beta   90.00
_cell.angle_gamma   90.00
#
_symmetry.space_group_name_H-M   'P 1'
#
loop_
_entity.id
_entity.type
_entity.pdbx_description
1 polymer ?
#
loop_
_entity_poly.entity_id
_entity_poly.type
_entity_poly.pdbx_seq_one_letter_code
_entity_poly.pdbx_strand_id
1 'polypeptide(L)'
;MSTREIPLLLDGPCGPLEALYLDLPDARGLALLCHPNPVQGGTMLNKVVSTLQRTARDAGYSTLRFNYRGVGQSAGSHDMAGGEVDDAEAVVLWLRAQQPQLPLSVLGFSYGGFVAAALAGRLEAQGQVVERLFMVAPAVQRLQAPERLPEHAVLTVIQPEQDEVIDPAVVFAWSQALPRPHELLKVAECGHF
;
A
#
# COMPACT_ATOMS: atom_id res chain seq x y z
N MET A 1 17.39 -5.91 19.85
CA MET A 1 16.92 -4.80 18.98
C MET A 1 15.41 -4.83 19.01
N SER A 2 14.75 -3.68 19.10
CA SER A 2 13.28 -3.64 19.22
C SER A 2 12.65 -4.02 17.89
N THR A 3 11.91 -5.13 17.83
CA THR A 3 11.05 -5.52 16.71
C THR A 3 9.64 -4.95 16.90
N ARG A 4 9.49 -3.95 17.76
CA ARG A 4 8.20 -3.37 18.12
C ARG A 4 7.94 -2.11 17.32
N GLU A 5 6.75 -2.03 16.71
CA GLU A 5 6.28 -0.81 16.07
C GLU A 5 6.07 0.32 17.09
N ILE A 6 6.42 1.52 16.69
CA ILE A 6 6.28 2.76 17.48
C ILE A 6 5.04 3.49 16.95
N PRO A 7 4.06 3.82 17.83
CA PRO A 7 2.93 4.64 17.43
C PRO A 7 3.35 6.09 17.20
N LEU A 8 2.86 6.69 16.11
CA LEU A 8 3.14 8.05 15.69
C LEU A 8 1.85 8.76 15.27
N LEU A 9 1.87 10.09 15.39
CA LEU A 9 0.95 10.99 14.70
C LEU A 9 1.80 11.84 13.76
N LEU A 10 1.60 11.65 12.47
CA LEU A 10 2.35 12.32 11.40
C LEU A 10 1.52 13.47 10.84
N ASP A 11 2.18 14.54 10.39
CA ASP A 11 1.49 15.63 9.72
C ASP A 11 0.95 15.17 8.36
N GLY A 12 -0.34 15.33 8.17
CA GLY A 12 -1.05 15.01 6.94
C GLY A 12 -1.82 16.22 6.38
N PRO A 13 -2.36 16.10 5.17
CA PRO A 13 -3.04 17.19 4.47
C PRO A 13 -4.26 17.76 5.21
N CYS A 14 -4.96 16.93 5.99
CA CYS A 14 -6.14 17.31 6.77
C CYS A 14 -5.90 17.35 8.28
N GLY A 15 -4.65 17.30 8.72
CA GLY A 15 -4.26 17.18 10.13
C GLY A 15 -3.52 15.88 10.41
N PRO A 16 -3.34 15.49 11.68
CA PRO A 16 -2.54 14.33 12.04
C PRO A 16 -3.06 13.03 11.43
N LEU A 17 -2.12 12.17 11.02
CA LEU A 17 -2.35 10.81 10.54
C LEU A 17 -1.75 9.82 11.54
N GLU A 18 -2.58 8.89 12.01
CA GLU A 18 -2.16 7.82 12.91
C GLU A 18 -1.34 6.77 12.16
N ALA A 19 -0.17 6.44 12.67
CA ALA A 19 0.74 5.50 12.03
C ALA A 19 1.43 4.58 13.04
N LEU A 20 1.93 3.45 12.55
CA LEU A 20 2.80 2.52 13.25
C LEU A 20 4.08 2.34 12.42
N TYR A 21 5.19 2.72 12.99
CA TYR A 21 6.51 2.65 12.35
C TYR A 21 7.41 1.61 13.02
N LEU A 22 8.03 0.77 12.23
CA LEU A 22 9.09 -0.13 12.65
C LEU A 22 10.39 0.29 11.98
N ASP A 23 11.35 0.72 12.77
CA ASP A 23 12.71 1.03 12.34
C ASP A 23 13.62 -0.19 12.50
N LEU A 24 14.22 -0.62 11.41
CA LEU A 24 15.28 -1.63 11.42
C LEU A 24 16.62 -0.94 11.13
N PRO A 25 17.59 -0.99 12.06
CA PRO A 25 18.88 -0.30 11.87
C PRO A 25 19.64 -0.72 10.62
N ASP A 26 19.53 -2.01 10.25
CA ASP A 26 20.18 -2.59 9.07
C ASP A 26 19.16 -2.88 7.97
N ALA A 27 18.15 -2.01 7.81
CA ALA A 27 17.13 -2.21 6.80
C ALA A 27 17.73 -2.21 5.39
N ARG A 28 17.23 -3.14 4.56
CA ARG A 28 17.57 -3.20 3.14
C ARG A 28 16.63 -2.38 2.25
N GLY A 29 15.55 -1.86 2.83
CA GLY A 29 14.55 -1.05 2.15
C GLY A 29 13.47 -0.54 3.09
N LEU A 30 12.60 0.30 2.54
CA LEU A 30 11.43 0.86 3.20
C LEU A 30 10.16 0.22 2.62
N ALA A 31 9.18 -0.06 3.46
CA ALA A 31 7.87 -0.57 3.04
C ALA A 31 6.74 0.29 3.62
N LEU A 32 5.98 0.94 2.75
CA LEU A 32 4.73 1.60 3.09
C LEU A 32 3.56 0.65 2.85
N LEU A 33 2.64 0.54 3.81
CA LEU A 33 1.48 -0.35 3.72
C LEU A 33 0.16 0.44 3.74
N CYS A 34 -0.67 0.20 2.74
CA CYS A 34 -1.96 0.83 2.51
C CYS A 34 -3.09 -0.14 2.87
N HIS A 35 -4.02 0.28 3.75
CA HIS A 35 -5.08 -0.57 4.29
C HIS A 35 -6.33 -0.62 3.38
N PRO A 36 -7.25 -1.60 3.59
CA PRO A 36 -8.44 -1.73 2.78
C PRO A 36 -9.45 -0.61 3.05
N ASN A 37 -10.60 -0.70 2.35
CA ASN A 37 -11.63 0.33 2.30
C ASN A 37 -12.08 0.82 3.71
N PRO A 38 -11.86 2.10 4.04
CA PRO A 38 -12.25 2.66 5.34
C PRO A 38 -13.75 2.66 5.58
N VAL A 39 -14.58 2.80 4.53
CA VAL A 39 -16.05 2.75 4.65
C VAL A 39 -16.55 1.37 5.09
N GLN A 40 -15.77 0.33 4.81
CA GLN A 40 -16.06 -1.05 5.22
C GLN A 40 -15.29 -1.46 6.48
N GLY A 41 -14.87 -0.51 7.29
CA GLY A 41 -14.14 -0.75 8.53
C GLY A 41 -12.67 -1.10 8.36
N GLY A 42 -12.08 -0.81 7.19
CA GLY A 42 -10.66 -0.99 6.94
C GLY A 42 -9.81 -0.08 7.83
N THR A 43 -8.75 -0.64 8.41
CA THR A 43 -7.76 0.07 9.22
C THR A 43 -6.37 -0.51 8.99
N MET A 44 -5.33 0.21 9.42
CA MET A 44 -3.95 -0.29 9.41
C MET A 44 -3.73 -1.56 10.24
N LEU A 45 -4.67 -1.92 11.10
CA LEU A 45 -4.63 -3.13 11.94
C LEU A 45 -5.29 -4.35 11.28
N ASN A 46 -5.81 -4.20 10.06
CA ASN A 46 -6.37 -5.32 9.31
C ASN A 46 -5.38 -6.50 9.26
N LYS A 47 -5.90 -7.74 9.35
CA LYS A 47 -5.05 -8.94 9.44
C LYS A 47 -4.13 -9.14 8.22
N VAL A 48 -4.61 -8.82 7.01
CA VAL A 48 -3.79 -8.92 5.78
C VAL A 48 -2.68 -7.85 5.81
N VAL A 49 -3.00 -6.60 6.17
CA VAL A 49 -2.01 -5.53 6.34
C VAL A 49 -0.97 -5.91 7.40
N SER A 50 -1.40 -6.49 8.52
CA SER A 50 -0.51 -6.96 9.58
C SER A 50 0.38 -8.12 9.12
N THR A 51 -0.13 -8.98 8.25
CA THR A 51 0.67 -10.06 7.64
C THR A 51 1.69 -9.50 6.66
N LEU A 52 1.30 -8.58 5.79
CA LEU A 52 2.21 -7.89 4.88
C LEU A 52 3.31 -7.16 5.65
N GLN A 53 2.97 -6.50 6.76
CA GLN A 53 3.95 -5.82 7.62
C GLN A 53 4.97 -6.80 8.18
N ARG A 54 4.52 -7.94 8.75
CA ARG A 54 5.44 -8.96 9.28
C ARG A 54 6.32 -9.55 8.18
N THR A 55 5.75 -9.83 7.01
CA THR A 55 6.50 -10.35 5.86
C THR A 55 7.58 -9.36 5.40
N ALA A 56 7.23 -8.07 5.28
CA ALA A 56 8.20 -7.03 4.92
C ALA A 56 9.31 -6.90 5.98
N ARG A 57 8.95 -6.87 7.27
CA ARG A 57 9.91 -6.87 8.38
C ARG A 57 10.86 -8.06 8.30
N ASP A 58 10.33 -9.26 8.13
CA ASP A 58 11.13 -10.50 8.11
C ASP A 58 12.02 -10.59 6.85
N ALA A 59 11.63 -9.88 5.78
CA ALA A 59 12.45 -9.64 4.60
C ALA A 59 13.48 -8.52 4.78
N GLY A 60 13.56 -7.88 5.96
CA GLY A 60 14.56 -6.86 6.29
C GLY A 60 14.18 -5.44 5.90
N TYR A 61 12.89 -5.10 5.83
CA TYR A 61 12.42 -3.76 5.54
C TYR A 61 11.99 -3.02 6.82
N SER A 62 12.37 -1.75 6.95
CA SER A 62 11.67 -0.83 7.85
C SER A 62 10.26 -0.61 7.32
N THR A 63 9.26 -0.67 8.20
CA THR A 63 7.86 -0.68 7.76
C THR A 63 7.07 0.47 8.37
N LEU A 64 6.17 1.06 7.59
CA LEU A 64 5.20 2.01 8.07
C LEU A 64 3.82 1.64 7.53
N ARG A 65 2.86 1.49 8.44
CA ARG A 65 1.43 1.38 8.15
C ARG A 65 0.69 2.51 8.85
N PHE A 66 -0.36 3.02 8.24
CA PHE A 66 -1.06 4.21 8.74
C PHE A 66 -2.56 4.11 8.49
N ASN A 67 -3.32 4.88 9.22
CA ASN A 67 -4.76 5.06 9.01
C ASN A 67 -5.00 6.25 8.08
N TYR A 68 -5.81 6.06 7.03
CA TYR A 68 -6.25 7.16 6.18
C TYR A 68 -7.07 8.18 6.97
N ARG A 69 -7.26 9.37 6.38
CA ARG A 69 -8.14 10.41 6.92
C ARG A 69 -9.47 9.86 7.41
N GLY A 70 -9.91 10.28 8.59
CA GLY A 70 -11.17 9.86 9.20
C GLY A 70 -11.18 8.45 9.81
N VAL A 71 -10.03 7.76 9.86
CA VAL A 71 -9.91 6.42 10.47
C VAL A 71 -9.06 6.51 11.74
N GLY A 72 -9.51 5.87 12.81
CA GLY A 72 -8.81 5.85 14.10
C GLY A 72 -8.57 7.27 14.63
N GLN A 73 -7.31 7.62 14.90
CA GLN A 73 -6.91 8.94 15.35
C GLN A 73 -6.54 9.89 14.20
N SER A 74 -6.66 9.46 12.94
CA SER A 74 -6.40 10.30 11.77
C SER A 74 -7.47 11.35 11.58
N ALA A 75 -7.06 12.61 11.38
CA ALA A 75 -7.96 13.73 11.15
C ALA A 75 -8.67 13.66 9.79
N GLY A 76 -9.67 14.53 9.61
CA GLY A 76 -10.43 14.64 8.36
C GLY A 76 -11.52 13.59 8.21
N SER A 77 -11.93 13.38 6.97
CA SER A 77 -12.90 12.35 6.57
C SER A 77 -12.49 11.77 5.22
N HIS A 78 -12.68 10.47 5.05
CA HIS A 78 -12.38 9.81 3.78
C HIS A 78 -13.33 10.29 2.68
N ASP A 79 -12.78 10.48 1.49
CA ASP A 79 -13.53 10.96 0.32
C ASP A 79 -13.61 9.92 -0.81
N MET A 80 -12.82 8.85 -0.71
CA MET A 80 -12.74 7.76 -1.68
C MET A 80 -12.37 8.23 -3.11
N ALA A 81 -11.78 9.42 -3.23
CA ALA A 81 -11.44 10.04 -4.50
C ALA A 81 -9.93 10.19 -4.70
N GLY A 82 -9.26 10.90 -3.86
CA GLY A 82 -7.83 11.18 -4.00
C GLY A 82 -7.17 11.53 -2.67
N GLY A 83 -7.95 11.87 -1.67
CA GLY A 83 -7.45 12.29 -0.37
C GLY A 83 -6.62 11.22 0.33
N GLU A 84 -6.99 9.95 0.22
CA GLU A 84 -6.22 8.84 0.78
C GLU A 84 -4.85 8.68 0.09
N VAL A 85 -4.75 9.06 -1.19
CA VAL A 85 -3.47 9.08 -1.91
C VAL A 85 -2.61 10.26 -1.44
N ASP A 86 -3.22 11.42 -1.16
CA ASP A 86 -2.52 12.58 -0.59
C ASP A 86 -1.99 12.26 0.82
N ASP A 87 -2.78 11.55 1.63
CA ASP A 87 -2.36 11.07 2.95
C ASP A 87 -1.15 10.12 2.82
N ALA A 88 -1.22 9.17 1.89
CA ALA A 88 -0.15 8.21 1.63
C ALA A 88 1.13 8.92 1.15
N GLU A 89 1.02 9.98 0.33
CA GLU A 89 2.15 10.78 -0.11
C GLU A 89 2.81 11.51 1.07
N ALA A 90 2.04 12.15 1.95
CA ALA A 90 2.58 12.80 3.15
C ALA A 90 3.34 11.80 4.04
N VAL A 91 2.76 10.62 4.26
CA VAL A 91 3.35 9.57 5.09
C VAL A 91 4.62 8.98 4.47
N VAL A 92 4.65 8.77 3.15
CA VAL A 92 5.83 8.22 2.47
C VAL A 92 6.98 9.22 2.44
N LEU A 93 6.69 10.52 2.34
CA LEU A 93 7.72 11.55 2.42
C LEU A 93 8.39 11.55 3.80
N TRP A 94 7.59 11.42 4.86
CA TRP A 94 8.14 11.25 6.21
C TRP A 94 8.98 9.99 6.33
N LEU A 95 8.49 8.84 5.84
CA LEU A 95 9.22 7.56 5.90
C LEU A 95 10.56 7.63 5.18
N ARG A 96 10.61 8.22 3.98
CA ARG A 96 11.85 8.43 3.21
C ARG A 96 12.85 9.32 3.97
N ALA A 97 12.37 10.33 4.69
CA ALA A 97 13.24 11.22 5.44
C ALA A 97 13.97 10.52 6.60
N GLN A 98 13.45 9.38 7.10
CA GLN A 98 14.12 8.59 8.14
C GLN A 98 15.39 7.89 7.59
N GLN A 99 15.30 7.33 6.38
CA GLN A 99 16.39 6.56 5.74
C GLN A 99 16.41 6.86 4.23
N PRO A 100 16.91 8.04 3.81
CA PRO A 100 16.73 8.56 2.44
C PRO A 100 17.39 7.73 1.33
N GLN A 101 18.42 6.94 1.69
CA GLN A 101 19.20 6.13 0.74
C GLN A 101 18.54 4.78 0.43
N LEU A 102 17.52 4.38 1.19
CA LEU A 102 16.93 3.05 1.03
C LEU A 102 15.85 3.04 -0.06
N PRO A 103 15.77 1.94 -0.84
CA PRO A 103 14.73 1.77 -1.83
C PRO A 103 13.34 1.65 -1.17
N LEU A 104 12.33 2.19 -1.85
CA LEU A 104 10.93 2.17 -1.40
C LEU A 104 10.14 1.07 -2.08
N SER A 105 9.45 0.28 -1.28
CA SER A 105 8.36 -0.61 -1.71
C SER A 105 7.03 -0.08 -1.18
N VAL A 106 5.98 -0.13 -2.01
CA VAL A 106 4.62 0.24 -1.62
C VAL A 106 3.74 -1.00 -1.72
N LEU A 107 3.03 -1.31 -0.65
CA LEU A 107 2.18 -2.48 -0.53
C LEU A 107 0.74 -2.07 -0.23
N GLY A 108 -0.24 -2.71 -0.85
CA GLY A 108 -1.63 -2.39 -0.58
C GLY A 108 -2.55 -3.60 -0.66
N PHE A 109 -3.58 -3.61 0.20
CA PHE A 109 -4.61 -4.63 0.22
C PHE A 109 -5.96 -4.05 -0.19
N SER A 110 -6.66 -4.71 -1.13
CA SER A 110 -8.00 -4.32 -1.59
C SER A 110 -8.02 -2.87 -2.09
N TYR A 111 -8.82 -1.98 -1.50
CA TYR A 111 -8.79 -0.54 -1.78
C TYR A 111 -7.37 0.05 -1.61
N GLY A 112 -6.62 -0.43 -0.61
CA GLY A 112 -5.22 -0.04 -0.42
C GLY A 112 -4.31 -0.40 -1.59
N GLY A 113 -4.66 -1.41 -2.39
CA GLY A 113 -3.98 -1.71 -3.65
C GLY A 113 -4.14 -0.59 -4.67
N PHE A 114 -5.34 0.00 -4.77
CA PHE A 114 -5.57 1.20 -5.57
C PHE A 114 -4.74 2.38 -5.05
N VAL A 115 -4.77 2.66 -3.74
CA VAL A 115 -4.01 3.77 -3.14
C VAL A 115 -2.50 3.58 -3.38
N ALA A 116 -1.99 2.37 -3.17
CA ALA A 116 -0.58 2.03 -3.39
C ALA A 116 -0.15 2.26 -4.85
N ALA A 117 -0.96 1.81 -5.81
CA ALA A 117 -0.69 1.98 -7.23
C ALA A 117 -0.73 3.46 -7.65
N ALA A 118 -1.76 4.20 -7.22
CA ALA A 118 -1.90 5.62 -7.51
C ALA A 118 -0.75 6.45 -6.90
N LEU A 119 -0.34 6.13 -5.67
CA LEU A 119 0.81 6.76 -5.03
C LEU A 119 2.10 6.46 -5.80
N ALA A 120 2.36 5.19 -6.13
CA ALA A 120 3.58 4.80 -6.82
C ALA A 120 3.70 5.48 -8.19
N GLY A 121 2.62 5.54 -8.96
CA GLY A 121 2.59 6.28 -10.23
C GLY A 121 2.81 7.78 -10.06
N ARG A 122 2.21 8.39 -9.03
CA ARG A 122 2.42 9.81 -8.70
C ARG A 122 3.87 10.10 -8.34
N LEU A 123 4.49 9.26 -7.51
CA LEU A 123 5.90 9.41 -7.12
C LEU A 123 6.83 9.29 -8.32
N GLU A 124 6.61 8.32 -9.21
CA GLU A 124 7.41 8.21 -10.44
C GLU A 124 7.24 9.43 -11.36
N ALA A 125 6.03 9.94 -11.51
CA ALA A 125 5.77 11.17 -12.28
C ALA A 125 6.49 12.40 -11.70
N GLN A 126 6.80 12.39 -10.40
CA GLN A 126 7.61 13.41 -9.72
C GLN A 126 9.13 13.10 -9.77
N GLY A 127 9.55 12.07 -10.50
CA GLY A 127 10.95 11.66 -10.59
C GLY A 127 11.46 10.88 -9.37
N GLN A 128 10.56 10.38 -8.53
CA GLN A 128 10.91 9.58 -7.35
C GLN A 128 10.84 8.09 -7.69
N VAL A 129 11.88 7.34 -7.36
CA VAL A 129 11.94 5.90 -7.64
C VAL A 129 11.10 5.11 -6.62
N VAL A 130 10.23 4.25 -7.12
CA VAL A 130 9.57 3.18 -6.37
C VAL A 130 10.13 1.86 -6.90
N GLU A 131 10.75 1.07 -6.03
CA GLU A 131 11.37 -0.19 -6.43
C GLU A 131 10.33 -1.27 -6.71
N ARG A 132 9.35 -1.41 -5.80
CA ARG A 132 8.33 -2.47 -5.88
C ARG A 132 6.96 -1.94 -5.54
N LEU A 133 5.98 -2.48 -6.25
CA LEU A 133 4.56 -2.32 -5.96
C LEU A 133 3.93 -3.71 -5.78
N PHE A 134 3.43 -3.98 -4.56
CA PHE A 134 2.67 -5.19 -4.26
C PHE A 134 1.20 -4.86 -4.05
N MET A 135 0.33 -5.55 -4.78
CA MET A 135 -1.11 -5.39 -4.62
C MET A 135 -1.74 -6.75 -4.30
N VAL A 136 -2.42 -6.84 -3.16
CA VAL A 136 -3.16 -8.03 -2.75
C VAL A 136 -4.65 -7.78 -2.91
N ALA A 137 -5.33 -8.63 -3.67
CA ALA A 137 -6.76 -8.53 -3.97
C ALA A 137 -7.18 -7.09 -4.37
N PRO A 138 -6.51 -6.45 -5.35
CA PRO A 138 -6.64 -5.02 -5.58
C PRO A 138 -7.99 -4.64 -6.17
N ALA A 139 -8.54 -3.49 -5.73
CA ALA A 139 -9.75 -2.89 -6.29
C ALA A 139 -9.47 -2.28 -7.68
N VAL A 140 -9.15 -3.13 -8.67
CA VAL A 140 -8.70 -2.73 -10.02
C VAL A 140 -9.72 -1.90 -10.79
N GLN A 141 -11.01 -1.98 -10.46
CA GLN A 141 -12.05 -1.15 -11.06
C GLN A 141 -11.83 0.34 -10.83
N ARG A 142 -11.03 0.70 -9.82
CA ARG A 142 -10.61 2.07 -9.52
C ARG A 142 -9.37 2.51 -10.31
N LEU A 143 -8.64 1.55 -10.90
CA LEU A 143 -7.45 1.79 -11.72
C LEU A 143 -7.86 1.93 -13.20
N GLN A 144 -8.76 2.86 -13.49
CA GLN A 144 -9.30 3.05 -14.84
C GLN A 144 -8.34 3.70 -15.84
N ALA A 145 -7.22 4.22 -15.35
CA ALA A 145 -6.22 4.90 -16.15
C ALA A 145 -4.87 4.16 -16.01
N PRO A 146 -4.54 3.22 -16.92
CA PRO A 146 -3.28 2.48 -16.89
C PRO A 146 -2.04 3.37 -16.85
N GLU A 147 -2.13 4.57 -17.43
CA GLU A 147 -1.07 5.58 -17.42
C GLU A 147 -0.73 6.15 -16.03
N ARG A 148 -1.54 5.82 -15.03
CA ARG A 148 -1.28 6.20 -13.62
C ARG A 148 -0.54 5.14 -12.83
N LEU A 149 -0.32 3.96 -13.39
CA LEU A 149 0.51 2.94 -12.77
C LEU A 149 1.99 3.31 -12.91
N PRO A 150 2.83 2.96 -11.92
CA PRO A 150 4.26 3.18 -12.07
C PRO A 150 4.80 2.34 -13.24
N GLU A 151 5.67 2.92 -14.07
CA GLU A 151 6.24 2.23 -15.22
C GLU A 151 7.45 1.35 -14.85
N HIS A 152 8.23 1.79 -13.86
CA HIS A 152 9.53 1.19 -13.53
C HIS A 152 9.49 0.27 -12.32
N ALA A 153 8.55 0.47 -11.39
CA ALA A 153 8.43 -0.39 -10.21
C ALA A 153 8.17 -1.85 -10.62
N VAL A 154 8.84 -2.79 -9.96
CA VAL A 154 8.50 -4.22 -10.12
C VAL A 154 7.10 -4.44 -9.55
N LEU A 155 6.17 -4.86 -10.42
CA LEU A 155 4.77 -5.05 -10.06
C LEU A 155 4.48 -6.53 -9.76
N THR A 156 3.95 -6.79 -8.58
CA THR A 156 3.40 -8.10 -8.19
C THR A 156 1.95 -7.95 -7.76
N VAL A 157 1.07 -8.74 -8.35
CA VAL A 157 -0.36 -8.84 -7.99
C VAL A 157 -0.59 -10.22 -7.38
N ILE A 158 -1.21 -10.25 -6.20
CA ILE A 158 -1.61 -11.48 -5.52
C ILE A 158 -3.13 -11.49 -5.47
N GLN A 159 -3.76 -12.51 -6.09
CA GLN A 159 -5.22 -12.60 -6.14
C GLN A 159 -5.71 -13.95 -5.61
N PRO A 160 -6.52 -13.95 -4.54
CA PRO A 160 -7.26 -15.12 -4.10
C PRO A 160 -8.24 -15.58 -5.17
N GLU A 161 -8.31 -16.90 -5.43
CA GLU A 161 -9.19 -17.46 -6.48
C GLU A 161 -10.65 -17.57 -6.03
N GLN A 162 -10.92 -17.51 -4.73
CA GLN A 162 -12.26 -17.56 -4.14
C GLN A 162 -12.63 -16.24 -3.43
N ASP A 163 -12.11 -15.13 -3.96
CA ASP A 163 -12.39 -13.79 -3.41
C ASP A 163 -13.86 -13.43 -3.62
N GLU A 164 -14.57 -13.24 -2.51
CA GLU A 164 -16.01 -12.93 -2.50
C GLU A 164 -16.30 -11.41 -2.51
N VAL A 165 -15.26 -10.58 -2.47
CA VAL A 165 -15.37 -9.11 -2.44
C VAL A 165 -14.90 -8.49 -3.75
N ILE A 166 -13.73 -8.93 -4.22
CA ILE A 166 -13.15 -8.51 -5.51
C ILE A 166 -13.17 -9.70 -6.45
N ASP A 167 -14.04 -9.67 -7.46
CA ASP A 167 -14.17 -10.75 -8.43
C ASP A 167 -12.81 -11.08 -9.06
N PRO A 168 -12.28 -12.29 -8.85
CA PRO A 168 -10.99 -12.70 -9.40
C PRO A 168 -10.90 -12.59 -10.91
N ALA A 169 -12.00 -12.85 -11.63
CA ALA A 169 -12.04 -12.76 -13.09
C ALA A 169 -11.75 -11.34 -13.58
N VAL A 170 -12.21 -10.32 -12.85
CA VAL A 170 -11.96 -8.92 -13.19
C VAL A 170 -10.47 -8.58 -12.99
N VAL A 171 -9.85 -9.06 -11.89
CA VAL A 171 -8.42 -8.85 -11.65
C VAL A 171 -7.57 -9.58 -12.68
N PHE A 172 -7.94 -10.81 -13.04
CA PHE A 172 -7.22 -11.58 -14.06
C PHE A 172 -7.29 -10.92 -15.44
N ALA A 173 -8.48 -10.46 -15.86
CA ALA A 173 -8.66 -9.75 -17.11
C ALA A 173 -7.88 -8.43 -17.14
N TRP A 174 -7.93 -7.68 -16.06
CA TRP A 174 -7.15 -6.44 -15.92
C TRP A 174 -5.65 -6.71 -16.00
N SER A 175 -5.15 -7.72 -15.28
CA SER A 175 -3.74 -8.11 -15.31
C SER A 175 -3.29 -8.52 -16.72
N GLN A 176 -4.10 -9.33 -17.43
CA GLN A 176 -3.79 -9.75 -18.82
C GLN A 176 -3.72 -8.56 -19.79
N ALA A 177 -4.47 -7.49 -19.53
CA ALA A 177 -4.52 -6.31 -20.38
C ALA A 177 -3.37 -5.32 -20.10
N LEU A 178 -2.58 -5.51 -19.03
CA LEU A 178 -1.47 -4.60 -18.71
C LEU A 178 -0.35 -4.70 -19.75
N PRO A 179 0.06 -3.59 -20.38
CA PRO A 179 1.10 -3.58 -21.41
C PRO A 179 2.52 -3.59 -20.85
N ARG A 180 2.73 -4.11 -19.66
CA ARG A 180 4.01 -4.11 -18.97
C ARG A 180 4.31 -5.45 -18.28
N PRO A 181 5.59 -5.81 -18.08
CA PRO A 181 5.95 -6.98 -17.29
C PRO A 181 5.45 -6.88 -15.85
N HIS A 182 4.83 -7.92 -15.35
CA HIS A 182 4.39 -8.04 -13.97
C HIS A 182 4.22 -9.51 -13.60
N GLU A 183 4.11 -9.78 -12.30
CA GLU A 183 3.84 -11.10 -11.77
C GLU A 183 2.40 -11.15 -11.24
N LEU A 184 1.65 -12.18 -11.62
CA LEU A 184 0.34 -12.49 -11.07
C LEU A 184 0.41 -13.83 -10.33
N LEU A 185 0.26 -13.77 -9.00
CA LEU A 185 0.19 -14.93 -8.13
C LEU A 185 -1.27 -15.21 -7.78
N LYS A 186 -1.76 -16.37 -8.17
CA LYS A 186 -3.10 -16.87 -7.81
C LYS A 186 -3.01 -17.72 -6.56
N VAL A 187 -3.88 -17.48 -5.60
CA VAL A 187 -3.93 -18.22 -4.34
C VAL A 187 -5.19 -19.07 -4.31
N ALA A 188 -5.02 -20.37 -4.49
CA ALA A 188 -6.13 -21.33 -4.44
C ALA A 188 -6.72 -21.45 -3.04
N GLU A 189 -8.01 -21.79 -2.97
CA GLU A 189 -8.75 -22.05 -1.72
C GLU A 189 -8.65 -20.88 -0.69
N CYS A 190 -8.57 -19.66 -1.18
CA CYS A 190 -8.41 -18.46 -0.38
C CYS A 190 -9.47 -17.42 -0.77
N GLY A 191 -10.16 -16.85 0.22
CA GLY A 191 -11.08 -15.74 0.09
C GLY A 191 -10.37 -14.37 0.23
N HIS A 192 -11.17 -13.31 0.35
CA HIS A 192 -10.65 -11.93 0.43
C HIS A 192 -9.84 -11.66 1.70
N PHE A 193 -10.20 -12.34 2.83
CA PHE A 193 -9.59 -12.14 4.15
C PHE A 193 -8.88 -13.38 4.68
#